data_ce938f761cf13982ae9d44f6bbc591a7
#
_entry.id   ce938f761cf13982ae9d44f6bbc591a7
#
_cell.length_a   1.000
_cell.length_b   1.000
_cell.length_c   1.000
_cell.angle_alpha   90.00
_cell.angle_beta   90.00
_cell.angle_gamma   90.00
#
_symmetry.space_group_name_H-M   'P 1'
#
loop_
_entity.id
_entity.type
_entity.pdbx_description
1 polymer ?
#
loop_
_entity_poly.entity_id
_entity_poly.type
_entity_poly.pdbx_seq_one_letter_code
_entity_poly.pdbx_strand_id
1 'polypeptide(L)'
;MFQTQRFLATLIAPLAIAIAGHAAAQTRPVNARDISIGLQAAITSMDPHYHNIGPNNSTLRHVFESLVNADENQNLAPGLATAWKALDDTTWEFKLRKNVRWHDGSPFTADDVVFTLKRVPNVPNSPSSFATFTKPIVDVKVVDAHTLIFKTATPHVLLPSDLSAVRIVSRLHGEKATTEDYNSGKAAIGTGPYKFVEYIPNQRLVVKANYGYWGGEEPWDRVTFKMLTNPAARVAALLSGDVEMIETVPTADIAKLEKNPRFALSNKVSNRVIYVHLNQHQDKAPAFLTDKAGKPLEKNPFKDVRVRRALSMAINRDAMVSRVMEGKGVAASQLVDVSFYGSSKKLKPMKYDPEGAKKLLAEAGYPNGFAMTIHGPNNRYINDVAIAQTLAQFYSRIGIDAKVDTMPSSVYFTRASKPEFSYMVLGWASESGEQGSSLRSLLATYDPANGMGVTNRGRYSNPIFDKALNEALVTMDNKKREGMIQKAAEIAMDDVALIPLHYEVSTWATTKALKYTPRHRAVSTRPHSSVSGRQRQDGAVAVDALPVSQGLRFQAAVHAERIL
;
A
#
# COMPACT_ATOMS: atom_id res chain seq x y z
N MET A 1 81.08 -9.94 62.59
CA MET A 1 81.35 -9.87 61.14
C MET A 1 80.02 -10.04 60.42
N PHE A 2 79.68 -9.11 59.62
CA PHE A 2 78.61 -8.94 58.65
C PHE A 2 77.48 -8.01 58.97
N GLN A 3 77.39 -7.09 58.05
CA GLN A 3 76.71 -5.80 58.02
C GLN A 3 75.19 -5.99 57.81
N THR A 4 74.50 -5.10 58.49
CA THR A 4 73.12 -4.67 58.28
C THR A 4 72.96 -3.90 56.98
N GLN A 5 72.03 -4.29 56.10
CA GLN A 5 71.45 -3.39 55.09
C GLN A 5 69.95 -3.25 55.36
N ARG A 6 69.58 -2.02 55.59
CA ARG A 6 68.20 -1.55 55.66
C ARG A 6 67.66 -1.41 54.24
N PHE A 7 66.54 -2.03 53.92
CA PHE A 7 65.72 -1.74 52.75
C PHE A 7 64.53 -0.90 53.16
N LEU A 8 64.43 0.31 52.60
CA LEU A 8 63.26 1.16 52.65
C LEU A 8 62.18 0.54 51.79
N ALA A 9 61.02 0.20 52.33
CA ALA A 9 59.84 -0.17 51.61
C ALA A 9 59.08 1.10 51.25
N THR A 10 59.07 1.47 49.95
CA THR A 10 58.23 2.53 49.41
C THR A 10 56.84 1.96 49.13
N LEU A 11 55.82 2.41 49.83
CA LEU A 11 54.42 2.11 49.53
C LEU A 11 54.02 2.85 48.25
N ILE A 12 53.77 2.14 47.17
CA ILE A 12 53.06 2.61 45.98
C ILE A 12 51.60 2.21 46.14
N ALA A 13 50.76 3.18 46.44
CA ALA A 13 49.30 2.99 46.36
C ALA A 13 48.85 3.06 44.88
N PRO A 14 48.05 2.13 44.38
CA PRO A 14 47.49 2.24 43.04
C PRO A 14 46.35 3.27 43.07
N LEU A 15 46.56 4.38 42.35
CA LEU A 15 45.53 5.36 42.06
C LEU A 15 44.54 4.77 41.04
N ALA A 16 43.42 4.23 41.51
CA ALA A 16 42.31 3.77 40.65
C ALA A 16 41.63 5.01 40.02
N ILE A 17 42.00 5.33 38.78
CA ILE A 17 41.28 6.29 37.95
C ILE A 17 39.95 5.64 37.54
N ALA A 18 38.88 5.94 38.24
CA ALA A 18 37.51 5.68 37.84
C ALA A 18 37.20 6.56 36.62
N ILE A 19 37.31 6.00 35.41
CA ILE A 19 36.76 6.61 34.19
C ILE A 19 35.24 6.42 34.29
N ALA A 20 34.57 7.39 34.92
CA ALA A 20 33.13 7.54 34.79
C ALA A 20 32.86 7.99 33.35
N GLY A 21 32.56 7.00 32.49
CA GLY A 21 32.03 7.26 31.17
C GLY A 21 30.68 7.96 31.31
N HIS A 22 30.68 9.28 31.25
CA HIS A 22 29.47 10.05 31.06
C HIS A 22 28.97 9.70 29.67
N ALA A 23 28.02 8.77 29.61
CA ALA A 23 27.10 8.70 28.48
C ALA A 23 26.39 10.06 28.45
N ALA A 24 26.94 10.99 27.67
CA ALA A 24 26.27 12.21 27.34
C ALA A 24 24.94 11.82 26.69
N ALA A 25 23.87 11.80 27.47
CA ALA A 25 22.53 11.83 26.94
C ALA A 25 22.53 13.07 26.02
N GLN A 26 22.49 12.84 24.71
CA GLN A 26 22.32 13.91 23.75
C GLN A 26 20.99 14.58 24.11
N THR A 27 21.08 15.69 24.83
CA THR A 27 19.92 16.52 25.10
C THR A 27 19.41 17.00 23.75
N ARG A 28 18.24 16.53 23.35
CA ARG A 28 17.52 17.04 22.18
C ARG A 28 17.45 18.57 22.32
N PRO A 29 17.76 19.33 21.26
CA PRO A 29 17.53 20.77 21.30
C PRO A 29 16.07 21.02 21.69
N VAL A 30 15.83 21.95 22.59
CA VAL A 30 14.52 22.23 23.22
C VAL A 30 13.42 22.58 22.22
N ASN A 31 13.74 22.77 20.92
CA ASN A 31 12.86 23.15 19.83
C ASN A 31 12.85 22.18 18.62
N ALA A 32 13.54 21.05 18.68
CA ALA A 32 13.53 20.11 17.55
C ALA A 32 12.18 19.36 17.46
N ARG A 33 11.51 19.51 16.32
CA ARG A 33 10.25 18.81 16.01
C ARG A 33 10.57 17.49 15.34
N ASP A 34 11.01 16.52 16.12
CA ASP A 34 11.35 15.17 15.64
C ASP A 34 10.18 14.21 15.85
N ILE A 35 10.03 13.25 14.94
CA ILE A 35 9.07 12.15 15.07
C ILE A 35 9.72 10.82 14.67
N SER A 36 9.42 9.76 15.42
CA SER A 36 9.75 8.37 15.06
C SER A 36 8.47 7.59 14.77
N ILE A 37 8.48 6.84 13.66
CA ILE A 37 7.33 6.09 13.16
C ILE A 37 7.71 4.63 13.01
N GLY A 38 6.97 3.73 13.66
CA GLY A 38 7.15 2.28 13.54
C GLY A 38 6.41 1.72 12.34
N LEU A 39 7.15 1.21 11.36
CA LEU A 39 6.62 0.58 10.15
C LEU A 39 6.43 -0.93 10.35
N GLN A 40 5.36 -1.50 9.77
CA GLN A 40 5.12 -2.94 9.80
C GLN A 40 5.99 -3.74 8.83
N ALA A 41 6.53 -3.10 7.81
CA ALA A 41 7.30 -3.76 6.75
C ALA A 41 8.56 -2.98 6.41
N ALA A 42 9.58 -3.71 5.97
CA ALA A 42 10.85 -3.11 5.59
C ALA A 42 10.75 -2.30 4.31
N ILE A 43 11.44 -1.17 4.27
CA ILE A 43 11.82 -0.46 3.06
C ILE A 43 12.98 -1.23 2.46
N THR A 44 12.88 -1.69 1.23
CA THR A 44 13.86 -2.59 0.62
C THR A 44 14.92 -1.86 -0.21
N SER A 45 14.68 -0.61 -0.59
CA SER A 45 15.60 0.23 -1.33
C SER A 45 15.18 1.69 -1.30
N MET A 46 16.14 2.60 -1.39
CA MET A 46 15.94 4.03 -1.62
C MET A 46 15.82 4.38 -3.11
N ASP A 47 16.13 3.45 -4.02
CA ASP A 47 15.87 3.63 -5.44
C ASP A 47 14.36 3.57 -5.71
N PRO A 48 13.73 4.70 -6.13
CA PRO A 48 12.27 4.77 -6.25
C PRO A 48 11.71 3.94 -7.41
N HIS A 49 12.56 3.36 -8.26
CA HIS A 49 12.15 2.53 -9.39
C HIS A 49 12.55 1.05 -9.25
N TYR A 50 13.25 0.69 -8.16
CA TYR A 50 13.77 -0.67 -7.98
C TYR A 50 12.70 -1.68 -7.59
N HIS A 51 11.84 -1.35 -6.61
CA HIS A 51 10.89 -2.31 -6.08
C HIS A 51 9.51 -1.68 -5.84
N ASN A 52 8.56 -1.97 -6.73
CA ASN A 52 7.18 -1.51 -6.64
C ASN A 52 6.40 -2.27 -5.56
N ILE A 53 6.59 -1.89 -4.31
CA ILE A 53 5.84 -2.41 -3.15
C ILE A 53 5.37 -1.28 -2.25
N GLY A 54 4.29 -1.54 -1.51
CA GLY A 54 3.63 -0.55 -0.65
C GLY A 54 4.56 0.22 0.30
N PRO A 55 5.41 -0.44 1.11
CA PRO A 55 6.34 0.26 2.02
C PRO A 55 7.27 1.25 1.32
N ASN A 56 7.90 0.83 0.20
CA ASN A 56 8.74 1.73 -0.59
C ASN A 56 7.93 2.90 -1.17
N ASN A 57 6.80 2.58 -1.83
CA ASN A 57 5.96 3.59 -2.50
C ASN A 57 5.45 4.66 -1.53
N SER A 58 5.10 4.28 -0.30
CA SER A 58 4.60 5.22 0.71
C SER A 58 5.71 6.05 1.35
N THR A 59 6.88 5.47 1.59
CA THR A 59 7.95 6.17 2.31
C THR A 59 8.77 7.05 1.39
N LEU A 60 9.10 6.57 0.18
CA LEU A 60 9.94 7.32 -0.76
C LEU A 60 9.28 8.59 -1.31
N ARG A 61 7.95 8.70 -1.23
CA ARG A 61 7.22 9.93 -1.60
C ARG A 61 7.59 11.15 -0.74
N HIS A 62 8.25 10.94 0.39
CA HIS A 62 8.75 12.03 1.21
C HIS A 62 10.00 12.69 0.59
N VAL A 63 10.75 11.92 -0.19
CA VAL A 63 11.98 12.37 -0.86
C VAL A 63 11.73 12.69 -2.34
N PHE A 64 10.98 11.83 -3.04
CA PHE A 64 10.74 11.94 -4.48
C PHE A 64 9.26 12.18 -4.76
N GLU A 65 8.95 13.09 -5.67
CA GLU A 65 7.58 13.39 -6.07
C GLU A 65 7.23 12.78 -7.43
N SER A 66 5.94 12.72 -7.74
CA SER A 66 5.42 12.29 -9.05
C SER A 66 4.84 13.48 -9.81
N LEU A 67 4.60 13.32 -11.11
CA LEU A 67 3.90 14.32 -11.90
C LEU A 67 2.49 14.57 -11.37
N VAL A 68 1.79 13.49 -11.05
CA VAL A 68 0.45 13.51 -10.48
C VAL A 68 0.50 12.93 -9.08
N ASN A 69 -0.19 13.54 -8.13
CA ASN A 69 -0.36 13.02 -6.78
C ASN A 69 -1.74 12.35 -6.63
N ALA A 70 -1.93 11.64 -5.53
CA ALA A 70 -3.23 11.19 -5.06
C ALA A 70 -3.49 11.78 -3.67
N ASP A 71 -4.71 12.31 -3.46
CA ASP A 71 -5.16 12.81 -2.16
C ASP A 71 -5.40 11.66 -1.16
N GLU A 72 -5.93 11.94 0.03
CA GLU A 72 -6.23 10.94 1.05
C GLU A 72 -7.37 10.00 0.68
N ASN A 73 -8.17 10.37 -0.34
CA ASN A 73 -9.25 9.56 -0.91
C ASN A 73 -8.87 8.91 -2.24
N GLN A 74 -7.58 9.02 -2.63
CA GLN A 74 -7.01 8.52 -3.90
C GLN A 74 -7.53 9.22 -5.16
N ASN A 75 -8.14 10.39 -5.06
CA ASN A 75 -8.42 11.22 -6.22
C ASN A 75 -7.12 11.82 -6.74
N LEU A 76 -7.02 11.94 -8.06
CA LEU A 76 -5.85 12.55 -8.69
C LEU A 76 -5.78 14.05 -8.37
N ALA A 77 -4.59 14.49 -7.99
CA ALA A 77 -4.29 15.87 -7.61
C ALA A 77 -2.97 16.33 -8.25
N PRO A 78 -2.79 17.64 -8.47
CA PRO A 78 -1.54 18.19 -8.97
C PRO A 78 -0.34 17.81 -8.08
N GLY A 79 0.75 17.37 -8.74
CA GLY A 79 2.06 17.13 -8.16
C GLY A 79 3.09 18.06 -8.80
N LEU A 80 4.14 17.47 -9.40
CA LEU A 80 5.09 18.21 -10.23
C LEU A 80 4.46 18.71 -11.55
N ALA A 81 3.36 18.10 -12.00
CA ALA A 81 2.48 18.69 -13.01
C ALA A 81 1.36 19.47 -12.31
N THR A 82 1.06 20.68 -12.81
CA THR A 82 -0.03 21.54 -12.33
C THR A 82 -1.33 21.27 -13.03
N ALA A 83 -1.27 20.74 -14.26
CA ALA A 83 -2.43 20.38 -15.07
C ALA A 83 -2.05 19.33 -16.12
N TRP A 84 -3.03 18.56 -16.53
CA TRP A 84 -2.93 17.62 -17.66
C TRP A 84 -4.27 17.53 -18.37
N LYS A 85 -4.22 17.26 -19.67
CA LYS A 85 -5.41 17.06 -20.51
C LYS A 85 -5.10 16.13 -21.67
N ALA A 86 -6.06 15.33 -22.08
CA ALA A 86 -6.02 14.64 -23.35
C ALA A 86 -6.22 15.65 -24.49
N LEU A 87 -5.37 15.59 -25.50
CA LEU A 87 -5.52 16.35 -26.75
C LEU A 87 -6.31 15.53 -27.77
N ASP A 88 -6.10 14.21 -27.75
CA ASP A 88 -6.85 13.18 -28.44
C ASP A 88 -6.77 11.88 -27.62
N ASP A 89 -7.27 10.76 -28.15
CA ASP A 89 -7.36 9.49 -27.45
C ASP A 89 -5.99 8.89 -27.07
N THR A 90 -4.91 9.30 -27.76
CA THR A 90 -3.55 8.78 -27.57
C THR A 90 -2.53 9.84 -27.18
N THR A 91 -2.94 11.09 -27.10
CA THR A 91 -2.02 12.22 -26.88
C THR A 91 -2.45 13.04 -25.66
N TRP A 92 -1.52 13.25 -24.74
CA TRP A 92 -1.74 14.00 -23.52
C TRP A 92 -0.76 15.15 -23.38
N GLU A 93 -1.25 16.33 -22.99
CA GLU A 93 -0.42 17.47 -22.59
C GLU A 93 -0.31 17.51 -21.06
N PHE A 94 0.92 17.72 -20.56
CA PHE A 94 1.21 17.97 -19.16
C PHE A 94 1.93 19.30 -18.98
N LYS A 95 1.44 20.14 -18.06
CA LYS A 95 2.08 21.40 -17.67
C LYS A 95 2.81 21.21 -16.36
N LEU A 96 4.13 21.38 -16.36
CA LEU A 96 4.96 21.21 -15.19
C LEU A 96 4.94 22.46 -14.31
N ARG A 97 5.13 22.24 -13.00
CA ARG A 97 5.26 23.30 -12.01
C ARG A 97 6.56 24.07 -12.23
N LYS A 98 6.47 25.39 -12.25
CA LYS A 98 7.62 26.28 -12.31
C LYS A 98 8.23 26.47 -10.91
N ASN A 99 9.49 26.85 -10.85
CA ASN A 99 10.23 27.17 -9.61
C ASN A 99 10.40 26.00 -8.65
N VAL A 100 10.23 24.74 -9.10
CA VAL A 100 10.61 23.56 -8.30
C VAL A 100 12.12 23.39 -8.38
N ARG A 101 12.71 23.07 -7.23
CA ARG A 101 14.15 22.79 -7.11
C ARG A 101 14.39 21.41 -6.54
N TRP A 102 15.41 20.77 -7.02
CA TRP A 102 15.97 19.57 -6.40
C TRP A 102 16.57 19.91 -5.03
N HIS A 103 16.83 18.90 -4.21
CA HIS A 103 17.37 19.09 -2.85
C HIS A 103 18.74 19.77 -2.82
N ASP A 104 19.49 19.76 -3.90
CA ASP A 104 20.75 20.46 -4.10
C ASP A 104 20.59 21.91 -4.59
N GLY A 105 19.36 22.34 -4.90
CA GLY A 105 19.04 23.67 -5.39
C GLY A 105 18.97 23.79 -6.92
N SER A 106 19.36 22.77 -7.70
CA SER A 106 19.25 22.75 -9.16
C SER A 106 17.76 22.76 -9.61
N PRO A 107 17.44 23.30 -10.79
CA PRO A 107 16.06 23.40 -11.25
C PRO A 107 15.53 22.06 -11.75
N PHE A 108 14.25 21.79 -11.47
CA PHE A 108 13.49 20.69 -12.06
C PHE A 108 12.94 21.12 -13.44
N THR A 109 13.10 20.28 -14.45
CA THR A 109 12.65 20.54 -15.83
C THR A 109 12.04 19.31 -16.50
N ALA A 110 11.52 19.50 -17.72
CA ALA A 110 11.00 18.43 -18.57
C ALA A 110 12.04 17.34 -18.88
N ASP A 111 13.34 17.68 -18.93
CA ASP A 111 14.42 16.71 -19.17
C ASP A 111 14.52 15.64 -18.09
N ASP A 112 14.23 15.99 -16.82
CA ASP A 112 14.21 15.05 -15.71
C ASP A 112 13.07 14.02 -15.87
N VAL A 113 11.94 14.48 -16.40
CA VAL A 113 10.80 13.58 -16.68
C VAL A 113 11.15 12.62 -17.80
N VAL A 114 11.70 13.11 -18.90
CA VAL A 114 12.15 12.26 -20.03
C VAL A 114 13.18 11.25 -19.58
N PHE A 115 14.16 11.69 -18.78
CA PHE A 115 15.16 10.80 -18.19
C PHE A 115 14.51 9.71 -17.33
N THR A 116 13.60 10.11 -16.42
CA THR A 116 12.88 9.19 -15.54
C THR A 116 12.17 8.08 -16.32
N LEU A 117 11.42 8.45 -17.35
CA LEU A 117 10.67 7.48 -18.16
C LEU A 117 11.58 6.49 -18.91
N LYS A 118 12.75 6.95 -19.37
CA LYS A 118 13.77 6.08 -19.97
C LYS A 118 14.41 5.15 -18.93
N ARG A 119 14.61 5.63 -17.70
CA ARG A 119 15.23 4.84 -16.62
C ARG A 119 14.32 3.75 -16.08
N VAL A 120 13.04 4.05 -15.87
CA VAL A 120 12.08 3.16 -15.20
C VAL A 120 12.07 1.72 -15.71
N PRO A 121 12.00 1.42 -17.04
CA PRO A 121 11.98 0.06 -17.54
C PRO A 121 13.35 -0.64 -17.49
N ASN A 122 14.43 0.10 -17.24
CA ASN A 122 15.80 -0.36 -17.36
C ASN A 122 16.56 -0.48 -16.01
N VAL A 123 15.84 -0.51 -14.88
CA VAL A 123 16.46 -0.71 -13.55
C VAL A 123 16.88 -2.18 -13.41
N PRO A 124 18.20 -2.47 -13.28
CA PRO A 124 18.69 -3.84 -13.21
C PRO A 124 18.18 -4.57 -11.98
N ASN A 125 17.91 -5.88 -12.13
CA ASN A 125 17.51 -6.79 -11.04
C ASN A 125 16.29 -6.34 -10.22
N SER A 126 15.42 -5.52 -10.81
CA SER A 126 14.18 -5.08 -10.15
C SER A 126 13.29 -6.29 -9.86
N PRO A 127 12.93 -6.57 -8.59
CA PRO A 127 12.05 -7.68 -8.26
C PRO A 127 10.58 -7.40 -8.59
N SER A 128 10.22 -6.11 -8.77
CA SER A 128 8.90 -5.68 -9.21
C SER A 128 9.02 -4.31 -9.89
N SER A 129 9.04 -4.32 -11.21
CA SER A 129 9.32 -3.15 -12.04
C SER A 129 8.14 -2.18 -12.12
N PHE A 130 8.45 -0.89 -12.19
CA PHE A 130 7.49 0.18 -12.51
C PHE A 130 7.24 0.32 -14.03
N ALA A 131 7.90 -0.49 -14.88
CA ALA A 131 7.72 -0.47 -16.33
C ALA A 131 6.25 -0.63 -16.75
N THR A 132 5.44 -1.32 -15.95
CA THR A 132 3.99 -1.47 -16.21
C THR A 132 3.26 -0.13 -16.34
N PHE A 133 3.72 0.92 -15.66
CA PHE A 133 3.12 2.26 -15.69
C PHE A 133 3.65 3.15 -16.82
N THR A 134 4.79 2.80 -17.41
CA THR A 134 5.43 3.60 -18.46
C THR A 134 5.37 2.93 -19.83
N LYS A 135 5.17 1.61 -19.88
CA LYS A 135 5.09 0.83 -21.13
C LYS A 135 4.08 1.36 -22.16
N PRO A 136 2.89 1.89 -21.78
CA PRO A 136 1.96 2.45 -22.74
C PRO A 136 2.49 3.69 -23.48
N ILE A 137 3.49 4.39 -22.91
CA ILE A 137 4.06 5.62 -23.48
C ILE A 137 5.06 5.24 -24.57
N VAL A 138 4.81 5.65 -25.81
CA VAL A 138 5.68 5.37 -26.96
C VAL A 138 6.54 6.55 -27.36
N ASP A 139 6.13 7.78 -27.01
CA ASP A 139 6.89 9.00 -27.29
C ASP A 139 6.62 10.07 -26.23
N VAL A 140 7.62 10.92 -25.99
CA VAL A 140 7.53 12.09 -25.12
C VAL A 140 8.22 13.26 -25.79
N LYS A 141 7.43 14.22 -26.25
CA LYS A 141 7.93 15.46 -26.88
C LYS A 141 8.06 16.55 -25.81
N VAL A 142 9.26 17.08 -25.65
CA VAL A 142 9.50 18.31 -24.88
C VAL A 142 9.11 19.51 -25.77
N VAL A 143 8.09 20.25 -25.36
CA VAL A 143 7.66 21.49 -26.05
C VAL A 143 8.48 22.67 -25.53
N ASP A 144 8.63 22.75 -24.22
CA ASP A 144 9.48 23.70 -23.50
C ASP A 144 9.88 23.10 -22.14
N ALA A 145 10.66 23.84 -21.34
CA ALA A 145 11.15 23.36 -20.03
C ALA A 145 10.03 22.93 -19.05
N HIS A 146 8.78 23.31 -19.31
CA HIS A 146 7.64 23.08 -18.41
C HIS A 146 6.41 22.52 -19.14
N THR A 147 6.56 22.04 -20.37
CA THR A 147 5.45 21.47 -21.15
C THR A 147 5.90 20.21 -21.86
N LEU A 148 5.17 19.13 -21.61
CA LEU A 148 5.40 17.82 -22.23
C LEU A 148 4.15 17.35 -22.97
N ILE A 149 4.37 16.70 -24.10
CA ILE A 149 3.35 15.93 -24.81
C ILE A 149 3.74 14.46 -24.75
N PHE A 150 2.87 13.65 -24.17
CA PHE A 150 3.00 12.19 -24.11
C PHE A 150 2.16 11.58 -25.22
N LYS A 151 2.71 10.58 -25.90
CA LYS A 151 1.98 9.77 -26.87
C LYS A 151 1.93 8.32 -26.41
N THR A 152 0.74 7.71 -26.46
CA THR A 152 0.52 6.31 -26.12
C THR A 152 0.24 5.47 -27.37
N ALA A 153 0.58 4.18 -27.35
CA ALA A 153 0.39 3.27 -28.48
C ALA A 153 -1.09 3.08 -28.84
N THR A 154 -1.95 3.10 -27.83
CA THR A 154 -3.41 2.95 -27.92
C THR A 154 -4.06 3.95 -26.97
N PRO A 155 -5.37 4.24 -27.09
CA PRO A 155 -6.09 5.05 -26.10
C PRO A 155 -5.79 4.60 -24.69
N HIS A 156 -5.34 5.54 -23.83
CA HIS A 156 -4.88 5.20 -22.48
C HIS A 156 -5.35 6.23 -21.44
N VAL A 157 -6.59 6.05 -21.00
CA VAL A 157 -7.25 6.95 -20.05
C VAL A 157 -6.59 6.95 -18.66
N LEU A 158 -5.86 5.88 -18.31
CA LEU A 158 -5.19 5.73 -17.02
C LEU A 158 -3.83 6.44 -16.94
N LEU A 159 -3.35 7.10 -18.00
CA LEU A 159 -2.02 7.70 -18.02
C LEU A 159 -1.74 8.63 -16.83
N PRO A 160 -2.63 9.56 -16.43
CA PRO A 160 -2.38 10.39 -15.25
C PRO A 160 -2.29 9.56 -13.94
N SER A 161 -3.11 8.52 -13.82
CA SER A 161 -3.09 7.60 -12.68
C SER A 161 -1.80 6.77 -12.64
N ASP A 162 -1.37 6.24 -13.77
CA ASP A 162 -0.12 5.48 -13.88
C ASP A 162 1.09 6.36 -13.52
N LEU A 163 1.12 7.61 -14.00
CA LEU A 163 2.17 8.57 -13.68
C LEU A 163 2.16 9.02 -12.20
N SER A 164 1.08 8.80 -11.45
CA SER A 164 1.05 9.04 -10.01
C SER A 164 1.88 8.01 -9.21
N ALA A 165 2.11 6.83 -9.79
CA ALA A 165 2.95 5.79 -9.20
C ALA A 165 4.44 5.99 -9.48
N VAL A 166 4.80 6.71 -10.54
CA VAL A 166 6.18 6.92 -11.00
C VAL A 166 6.78 8.15 -10.31
N ARG A 167 7.84 7.95 -9.52
CA ARG A 167 8.59 9.05 -8.88
C ARG A 167 9.57 9.63 -9.88
N ILE A 168 9.62 10.96 -9.95
CA ILE A 168 10.59 11.65 -10.82
C ILE A 168 11.93 11.73 -10.11
N VAL A 169 13.00 11.42 -10.85
CA VAL A 169 14.38 11.49 -10.37
C VAL A 169 15.20 12.47 -11.21
N SER A 170 16.18 13.10 -10.58
CA SER A 170 17.06 14.06 -11.23
C SER A 170 17.90 13.38 -12.33
N ARG A 171 17.92 13.95 -13.53
CA ARG A 171 18.82 13.51 -14.60
C ARG A 171 20.28 13.71 -14.17
N LEU A 172 20.59 14.87 -13.59
CA LEU A 172 21.94 15.22 -13.16
C LEU A 172 22.56 14.18 -12.20
N HIS A 173 21.76 13.71 -11.23
CA HIS A 173 22.24 12.75 -10.22
C HIS A 173 21.93 11.29 -10.56
N GLY A 174 21.00 11.04 -11.47
CA GLY A 174 20.50 9.71 -11.78
C GLY A 174 21.09 9.04 -13.02
N GLU A 175 21.68 9.82 -13.96
CA GLU A 175 22.07 9.31 -15.29
C GLU A 175 23.07 8.14 -15.24
N LYS A 176 23.99 8.14 -14.27
CA LYS A 176 24.95 7.07 -14.04
C LYS A 176 24.76 6.34 -12.72
N ALA A 177 23.66 6.64 -12.02
CA ALA A 177 23.44 6.12 -10.68
C ALA A 177 22.90 4.69 -10.71
N THR A 178 23.50 3.85 -9.89
CA THR A 178 23.05 2.51 -9.56
C THR A 178 22.01 2.55 -8.43
N THR A 179 21.32 1.45 -8.18
CA THR A 179 20.44 1.30 -7.01
C THR A 179 21.20 1.54 -5.71
N GLU A 180 22.48 1.16 -5.64
CA GLU A 180 23.31 1.41 -4.44
C GLU A 180 23.64 2.89 -4.23
N ASP A 181 23.82 3.67 -5.31
CA ASP A 181 23.99 5.12 -5.20
C ASP A 181 22.74 5.80 -4.60
N TYR A 182 21.54 5.27 -4.85
CA TYR A 182 20.32 5.71 -4.17
C TYR A 182 20.30 5.26 -2.71
N ASN A 183 20.64 4.01 -2.41
CA ASN A 183 20.67 3.44 -1.06
C ASN A 183 21.66 4.17 -0.15
N SER A 184 22.83 4.54 -0.66
CA SER A 184 23.85 5.30 0.08
C SER A 184 23.52 6.79 0.22
N GLY A 185 22.51 7.30 -0.49
CA GLY A 185 22.12 8.69 -0.48
C GLY A 185 22.78 9.57 -1.56
N LYS A 186 23.79 9.08 -2.25
CA LYS A 186 24.51 9.82 -3.29
C LYS A 186 23.59 10.30 -4.42
N ALA A 187 22.63 9.45 -4.84
CA ALA A 187 21.63 9.78 -5.83
C ALA A 187 20.22 10.03 -5.24
N ALA A 188 20.04 9.97 -3.91
CA ALA A 188 18.76 10.21 -3.26
C ALA A 188 18.43 11.71 -3.16
N ILE A 189 18.58 12.41 -4.29
CA ILE A 189 18.30 13.84 -4.46
C ILE A 189 16.92 13.97 -5.11
N GLY A 190 15.92 14.35 -4.32
CA GLY A 190 14.53 14.49 -4.76
C GLY A 190 14.08 15.95 -4.81
N THR A 191 12.80 16.16 -5.11
CA THR A 191 12.12 17.47 -5.04
C THR A 191 11.19 17.54 -3.84
N GLY A 192 11.10 16.45 -3.06
CA GLY A 192 10.09 16.27 -2.02
C GLY A 192 10.28 17.12 -0.77
N PRO A 193 9.30 17.05 0.16
CA PRO A 193 9.28 17.82 1.38
C PRO A 193 10.38 17.47 2.38
N TYR A 194 11.02 16.32 2.23
CA TYR A 194 12.12 15.87 3.08
C TYR A 194 13.33 15.47 2.25
N LYS A 195 14.52 15.74 2.79
CA LYS A 195 15.83 15.35 2.26
C LYS A 195 16.32 14.08 2.94
N PHE A 196 16.96 13.20 2.18
CA PHE A 196 17.62 12.00 2.70
C PHE A 196 18.70 12.38 3.74
N VAL A 197 18.80 11.57 4.80
CA VAL A 197 19.88 11.65 5.81
C VAL A 197 20.59 10.33 5.94
N GLU A 198 19.87 9.23 6.16
CA GLU A 198 20.43 7.90 6.39
C GLU A 198 19.43 6.81 6.02
N TYR A 199 19.91 5.74 5.45
CA TYR A 199 19.16 4.50 5.29
C TYR A 199 20.01 3.31 5.74
N ILE A 200 19.50 2.57 6.73
CA ILE A 200 20.08 1.30 7.19
C ILE A 200 19.06 0.20 6.88
N PRO A 201 19.37 -0.71 5.94
CA PRO A 201 18.45 -1.77 5.54
C PRO A 201 17.91 -2.55 6.74
N ASN A 202 16.61 -2.85 6.72
CA ASN A 202 15.88 -3.56 7.77
C ASN A 202 15.88 -2.89 9.17
N GLN A 203 16.43 -1.69 9.31
CA GLN A 203 16.46 -0.98 10.59
C GLN A 203 15.70 0.33 10.52
N ARG A 204 16.18 1.31 9.73
CA ARG A 204 15.58 2.65 9.67
C ARG A 204 15.89 3.42 8.40
N LEU A 205 15.04 4.37 8.11
CA LEU A 205 15.28 5.49 7.22
C LEU A 205 15.12 6.79 8.01
N VAL A 206 16.07 7.70 7.87
CA VAL A 206 16.02 9.02 8.47
C VAL A 206 16.00 10.06 7.37
N VAL A 207 15.07 11.00 7.48
CA VAL A 207 14.94 12.15 6.58
C VAL A 207 14.82 13.45 7.40
N LYS A 208 15.22 14.58 6.82
CA LYS A 208 15.10 15.92 7.42
C LYS A 208 14.30 16.86 6.54
N ALA A 209 13.64 17.86 7.13
CA ALA A 209 12.83 18.83 6.41
C ALA A 209 13.60 19.51 5.27
N ASN A 210 12.92 19.71 4.16
CA ASN A 210 13.36 20.56 3.07
C ASN A 210 12.69 21.93 3.21
N TYR A 211 13.33 22.86 3.89
CA TYR A 211 12.78 24.22 4.12
C TYR A 211 12.58 25.04 2.84
N GLY A 212 13.16 24.60 1.71
CA GLY A 212 12.92 25.19 0.39
C GLY A 212 11.84 24.46 -0.42
N TYR A 213 11.02 23.62 0.21
CA TYR A 213 9.99 22.86 -0.47
C TYR A 213 8.89 23.77 -1.04
N TRP A 214 8.57 23.62 -2.31
CA TRP A 214 7.56 24.43 -3.01
C TRP A 214 6.15 24.31 -2.42
N GLY A 215 5.86 23.21 -1.72
CA GLY A 215 4.54 22.91 -1.14
C GLY A 215 4.34 23.48 0.27
N GLY A 216 5.30 24.24 0.80
CA GLY A 216 5.27 24.84 2.12
C GLY A 216 6.06 24.07 3.18
N GLU A 217 6.02 24.56 4.42
CA GLU A 217 6.74 23.95 5.54
C GLU A 217 6.10 22.65 6.01
N GLU A 218 6.94 21.69 6.32
CA GLU A 218 6.54 20.43 6.95
C GLU A 218 6.58 20.55 8.48
N PRO A 219 5.71 19.83 9.21
CA PRO A 219 5.60 19.97 10.65
C PRO A 219 6.78 19.40 11.43
N TRP A 220 7.61 18.55 10.81
CA TRP A 220 8.71 17.84 11.46
C TRP A 220 10.05 18.23 10.85
N ASP A 221 11.02 18.56 11.70
CA ASP A 221 12.39 18.85 11.27
C ASP A 221 13.14 17.56 10.88
N ARG A 222 12.84 16.46 11.59
CA ARG A 222 13.39 15.14 11.33
C ARG A 222 12.31 14.07 11.49
N VAL A 223 12.29 13.12 10.55
CA VAL A 223 11.44 11.93 10.61
C VAL A 223 12.30 10.68 10.57
N THR A 224 12.12 9.80 11.55
CA THR A 224 12.76 8.48 11.61
C THR A 224 11.72 7.40 11.39
N PHE A 225 11.82 6.67 10.28
CA PHE A 225 11.01 5.49 10.02
C PHE A 225 11.75 4.25 10.54
N LYS A 226 11.28 3.64 11.62
CA LYS A 226 11.84 2.40 12.20
C LYS A 226 11.10 1.17 11.67
N MET A 227 11.83 0.19 11.16
CA MET A 227 11.26 -1.02 10.57
C MET A 227 10.98 -2.07 11.65
N LEU A 228 9.81 -1.97 12.29
CA LEU A 228 9.37 -2.82 13.40
C LEU A 228 8.40 -3.90 12.88
N THR A 229 8.92 -4.87 12.15
CA THR A 229 8.12 -5.87 11.43
C THR A 229 7.39 -6.84 12.37
N ASN A 230 7.96 -7.11 13.57
CA ASN A 230 7.28 -7.90 14.58
C ASN A 230 6.14 -7.07 15.22
N PRO A 231 4.88 -7.56 15.19
CA PRO A 231 3.73 -6.81 15.73
C PRO A 231 3.86 -6.45 17.21
N ALA A 232 4.28 -7.40 18.06
CA ALA A 232 4.42 -7.16 19.50
C ALA A 232 5.53 -6.15 19.82
N ALA A 233 6.68 -6.24 19.14
CA ALA A 233 7.77 -5.27 19.27
C ALA A 233 7.33 -3.87 18.82
N ARG A 234 6.51 -3.76 17.78
CA ARG A 234 5.98 -2.49 17.28
C ARG A 234 5.06 -1.81 18.30
N VAL A 235 4.15 -2.59 18.91
CA VAL A 235 3.29 -2.08 20.01
C VAL A 235 4.12 -1.72 21.23
N ALA A 236 5.11 -2.53 21.61
CA ALA A 236 6.00 -2.24 22.75
C ALA A 236 6.77 -0.92 22.54
N ALA A 237 7.27 -0.65 21.33
CA ALA A 237 7.96 0.60 20.98
C ALA A 237 7.06 1.83 21.14
N LEU A 238 5.75 1.73 20.81
CA LEU A 238 4.79 2.80 21.06
C LEU A 238 4.53 2.98 22.57
N LEU A 239 4.35 1.88 23.31
CA LEU A 239 4.08 1.91 24.75
C LEU A 239 5.25 2.50 25.55
N SER A 240 6.49 2.22 25.16
CA SER A 240 7.72 2.76 25.78
C SER A 240 8.03 4.21 25.38
N GLY A 241 7.42 4.71 24.29
CA GLY A 241 7.73 6.04 23.74
C GLY A 241 8.98 6.06 22.83
N ASP A 242 9.44 4.88 22.38
CA ASP A 242 10.52 4.78 21.39
C ASP A 242 10.06 5.21 19.99
N VAL A 243 8.75 5.14 19.73
CA VAL A 243 8.10 5.74 18.57
C VAL A 243 6.83 6.48 19.01
N GLU A 244 6.51 7.58 18.31
CA GLU A 244 5.31 8.36 18.56
C GLU A 244 4.10 7.88 17.75
N MET A 245 4.33 7.08 16.72
CA MET A 245 3.30 6.54 15.83
C MET A 245 3.67 5.14 15.39
N ILE A 246 2.67 4.28 15.26
CA ILE A 246 2.79 2.99 14.58
C ILE A 246 1.71 2.84 13.52
N GLU A 247 2.06 2.21 12.42
CA GLU A 247 1.11 1.75 11.41
C GLU A 247 0.68 0.30 11.69
N THR A 248 -0.49 -0.09 11.23
CA THR A 248 -1.04 -1.44 11.34
C THR A 248 -0.98 -1.98 12.76
N VAL A 249 -1.79 -1.39 13.61
CA VAL A 249 -2.01 -1.91 14.97
C VAL A 249 -2.56 -3.34 14.87
N PRO A 250 -1.96 -4.34 15.56
CA PRO A 250 -2.53 -5.68 15.62
C PRO A 250 -3.94 -5.64 16.18
N THR A 251 -4.87 -6.40 15.62
CA THR A 251 -6.29 -6.37 16.04
C THR A 251 -6.44 -6.67 17.53
N ALA A 252 -5.68 -7.64 18.06
CA ALA A 252 -5.69 -8.02 19.48
C ALA A 252 -5.25 -6.89 20.44
N ASP A 253 -4.50 -5.89 19.96
CA ASP A 253 -4.02 -4.79 20.80
C ASP A 253 -4.91 -3.54 20.71
N ILE A 254 -5.85 -3.48 19.77
CA ILE A 254 -6.67 -2.30 19.52
C ILE A 254 -7.45 -1.89 20.75
N ALA A 255 -8.21 -2.81 21.35
CA ALA A 255 -9.04 -2.52 22.52
C ALA A 255 -8.21 -2.04 23.73
N LYS A 256 -6.98 -2.56 23.89
CA LYS A 256 -6.05 -2.13 24.95
C LYS A 256 -5.54 -0.72 24.71
N LEU A 257 -5.17 -0.39 23.46
CA LEU A 257 -4.67 0.93 23.11
C LEU A 257 -5.79 1.98 23.13
N GLU A 258 -7.02 1.64 22.72
CA GLU A 258 -8.19 2.54 22.79
C GLU A 258 -8.51 2.97 24.22
N LYS A 259 -8.33 2.07 25.19
CA LYS A 259 -8.55 2.36 26.62
C LYS A 259 -7.40 3.14 27.26
N ASN A 260 -6.25 3.25 26.62
CA ASN A 260 -5.10 3.92 27.19
C ASN A 260 -5.12 5.43 26.86
N PRO A 261 -5.25 6.33 27.86
CA PRO A 261 -5.40 7.76 27.63
C PRO A 261 -4.17 8.43 26.99
N ARG A 262 -3.02 7.75 26.92
CA ARG A 262 -1.81 8.26 26.27
C ARG A 262 -1.87 8.22 24.75
N PHE A 263 -2.77 7.43 24.16
CA PHE A 263 -2.81 7.16 22.72
C PHE A 263 -4.13 7.58 22.08
N ALA A 264 -4.06 7.79 20.77
CA ALA A 264 -5.20 7.99 19.89
C ALA A 264 -5.11 6.99 18.73
N LEU A 265 -6.24 6.36 18.39
CA LEU A 265 -6.33 5.47 17.25
C LEU A 265 -7.09 6.15 16.12
N SER A 266 -6.61 5.91 14.91
CA SER A 266 -7.25 6.36 13.67
C SER A 266 -7.46 5.18 12.75
N ASN A 267 -8.66 5.06 12.18
CA ASN A 267 -9.04 3.96 11.30
C ASN A 267 -9.49 4.49 9.96
N LYS A 268 -9.19 3.78 8.88
CA LYS A 268 -9.75 4.02 7.55
C LYS A 268 -9.90 2.72 6.78
N VAL A 269 -11.00 2.59 6.03
CA VAL A 269 -11.14 1.49 5.07
C VAL A 269 -10.01 1.60 4.06
N SER A 270 -9.26 0.53 3.89
CA SER A 270 -8.13 0.45 2.99
C SER A 270 -8.60 0.28 1.53
N ASN A 271 -7.75 0.62 0.59
CA ASN A 271 -7.93 0.25 -0.82
C ASN A 271 -7.68 -1.24 -1.10
N ARG A 272 -7.48 -2.05 -0.04
CA ARG A 272 -7.23 -3.48 -0.18
C ARG A 272 -8.48 -4.30 0.09
N VAL A 273 -8.82 -5.16 -0.90
CA VAL A 273 -9.78 -6.25 -0.73
C VAL A 273 -9.02 -7.56 -0.49
N ILE A 274 -9.51 -8.35 0.47
CA ILE A 274 -9.13 -9.76 0.64
C ILE A 274 -10.17 -10.60 -0.08
N TYR A 275 -9.71 -11.56 -0.88
CA TYR A 275 -10.56 -12.37 -1.76
C TYR A 275 -10.01 -13.77 -1.97
N VAL A 276 -10.86 -14.62 -2.53
CA VAL A 276 -10.47 -15.95 -2.99
C VAL A 276 -10.41 -15.98 -4.51
N HIS A 277 -9.30 -16.49 -5.05
CA HIS A 277 -9.18 -16.87 -6.45
C HIS A 277 -9.28 -18.38 -6.59
N LEU A 278 -10.13 -18.83 -7.49
CA LEU A 278 -10.33 -20.24 -7.82
C LEU A 278 -9.69 -20.53 -9.18
N ASN A 279 -8.94 -21.64 -9.28
CA ASN A 279 -8.31 -22.00 -10.56
C ASN A 279 -9.38 -22.53 -11.54
N GLN A 280 -9.70 -21.73 -12.55
CA GLN A 280 -10.69 -22.01 -13.59
C GLN A 280 -10.04 -22.33 -14.94
N HIS A 281 -8.69 -22.55 -14.95
CA HIS A 281 -7.91 -22.60 -16.18
C HIS A 281 -8.26 -23.80 -17.08
N GLN A 282 -8.41 -24.99 -16.52
CA GLN A 282 -8.50 -26.25 -17.28
C GLN A 282 -9.75 -27.04 -16.90
N ASP A 283 -10.21 -27.91 -17.81
CA ASP A 283 -11.39 -28.76 -17.59
C ASP A 283 -11.12 -29.90 -16.61
N LYS A 284 -9.91 -30.47 -16.65
CA LYS A 284 -9.45 -31.43 -15.66
C LYS A 284 -9.25 -30.76 -14.30
N ALA A 285 -9.60 -31.47 -13.23
CA ALA A 285 -9.38 -30.95 -11.90
C ALA A 285 -7.89 -30.60 -11.66
N PRO A 286 -7.57 -29.37 -11.24
CA PRO A 286 -6.19 -29.03 -10.83
C PRO A 286 -5.80 -29.77 -9.55
N ALA A 287 -4.50 -29.72 -9.21
CA ALA A 287 -3.98 -30.31 -7.98
C ALA A 287 -4.76 -29.86 -6.74
N PHE A 288 -4.76 -30.70 -5.69
CA PHE A 288 -5.42 -30.45 -4.40
C PHE A 288 -6.97 -30.45 -4.44
N LEU A 289 -7.57 -31.02 -5.48
CA LEU A 289 -9.02 -31.29 -5.58
C LEU A 289 -9.23 -32.79 -5.69
N THR A 290 -9.86 -33.37 -4.68
CA THR A 290 -10.11 -34.81 -4.60
C THR A 290 -11.53 -35.08 -4.14
N ASP A 291 -12.00 -36.31 -4.32
CA ASP A 291 -13.13 -36.81 -3.56
C ASP A 291 -12.75 -36.98 -2.07
N LYS A 292 -13.69 -37.36 -1.24
CA LYS A 292 -13.44 -37.56 0.21
C LYS A 292 -12.55 -38.77 0.53
N ALA A 293 -12.36 -39.67 -0.42
CA ALA A 293 -11.45 -40.80 -0.30
C ALA A 293 -10.01 -40.45 -0.74
N GLY A 294 -9.79 -39.21 -1.22
CA GLY A 294 -8.49 -38.73 -1.67
C GLY A 294 -8.17 -39.00 -3.14
N LYS A 295 -9.10 -39.54 -3.92
CA LYS A 295 -8.92 -39.73 -5.35
C LYS A 295 -9.10 -38.38 -6.09
N PRO A 296 -8.18 -37.98 -7.00
CA PRO A 296 -8.34 -36.76 -7.77
C PRO A 296 -9.69 -36.72 -8.52
N LEU A 297 -10.33 -35.54 -8.49
CA LEU A 297 -11.55 -35.33 -9.27
C LEU A 297 -11.23 -35.37 -10.77
N GLU A 298 -12.17 -35.88 -11.58
CA GLU A 298 -12.00 -35.93 -13.04
C GLU A 298 -12.17 -34.57 -13.69
N LYS A 299 -13.16 -33.79 -13.22
CA LYS A 299 -13.48 -32.45 -13.72
C LYS A 299 -13.17 -31.38 -12.69
N ASN A 300 -12.82 -30.22 -13.19
CA ASN A 300 -12.58 -29.03 -12.35
C ASN A 300 -13.93 -28.45 -11.85
N PRO A 301 -14.26 -28.58 -10.56
CA PRO A 301 -15.53 -28.08 -10.04
C PRO A 301 -15.62 -26.56 -10.11
N PHE A 302 -14.48 -25.84 -10.12
CA PHE A 302 -14.46 -24.38 -10.12
C PHE A 302 -14.82 -23.75 -11.48
N LYS A 303 -14.91 -24.52 -12.54
CA LYS A 303 -15.47 -24.05 -13.83
C LYS A 303 -16.98 -23.91 -13.81
N ASP A 304 -17.66 -24.63 -12.91
CA ASP A 304 -19.11 -24.51 -12.74
C ASP A 304 -19.46 -23.32 -11.84
N VAL A 305 -20.20 -22.36 -12.37
CA VAL A 305 -20.61 -21.16 -11.62
C VAL A 305 -21.46 -21.50 -10.39
N ARG A 306 -22.22 -22.61 -10.43
CA ARG A 306 -23.02 -23.09 -9.29
C ARG A 306 -22.12 -23.46 -8.10
N VAL A 307 -20.98 -24.12 -8.37
CA VAL A 307 -19.98 -24.44 -7.34
C VAL A 307 -19.34 -23.17 -6.79
N ARG A 308 -18.91 -22.22 -7.65
CA ARG A 308 -18.33 -20.95 -7.20
C ARG A 308 -19.33 -20.16 -6.36
N ARG A 309 -20.58 -20.13 -6.76
CA ARG A 309 -21.68 -19.47 -6.03
C ARG A 309 -21.94 -20.14 -4.68
N ALA A 310 -21.97 -21.47 -4.63
CA ALA A 310 -22.12 -22.24 -3.38
C ALA A 310 -20.99 -21.93 -2.39
N LEU A 311 -19.73 -21.91 -2.87
CA LEU A 311 -18.59 -21.54 -2.04
C LEU A 311 -18.73 -20.12 -1.48
N SER A 312 -19.20 -19.17 -2.29
CA SER A 312 -19.41 -17.79 -1.84
C SER A 312 -20.57 -17.64 -0.84
N MET A 313 -21.68 -18.38 -1.05
CA MET A 313 -22.84 -18.41 -0.14
C MET A 313 -22.53 -19.06 1.21
N ALA A 314 -21.57 -19.99 1.26
CA ALA A 314 -21.14 -20.65 2.49
C ALA A 314 -20.38 -19.71 3.44
N ILE A 315 -19.90 -18.57 2.96
CA ILE A 315 -19.07 -17.65 3.75
C ILE A 315 -19.93 -16.63 4.50
N ASN A 316 -19.91 -16.71 5.84
CA ASN A 316 -20.48 -15.67 6.69
C ASN A 316 -19.51 -14.51 6.84
N ARG A 317 -19.62 -13.51 5.98
CA ARG A 317 -18.72 -12.34 5.94
C ARG A 317 -18.84 -11.48 7.19
N ASP A 318 -20.05 -11.35 7.73
CA ASP A 318 -20.27 -10.57 8.95
C ASP A 318 -19.62 -11.23 10.17
N ALA A 319 -19.70 -12.57 10.27
CA ALA A 319 -18.99 -13.31 11.31
C ALA A 319 -17.46 -13.24 11.11
N MET A 320 -16.97 -13.27 9.88
CA MET A 320 -15.54 -13.08 9.58
C MET A 320 -15.07 -11.69 10.02
N VAL A 321 -15.80 -10.65 9.66
CA VAL A 321 -15.48 -9.27 10.07
C VAL A 321 -15.52 -9.11 11.60
N SER A 322 -16.58 -9.57 12.23
CA SER A 322 -16.78 -9.34 13.67
C SER A 322 -15.83 -10.19 14.55
N ARG A 323 -15.52 -11.43 14.18
CA ARG A 323 -14.78 -12.38 15.01
C ARG A 323 -13.32 -12.54 14.60
N VAL A 324 -13.04 -12.59 13.28
CA VAL A 324 -11.67 -12.80 12.80
C VAL A 324 -10.95 -11.46 12.66
N MET A 325 -11.66 -10.43 12.19
CA MET A 325 -11.08 -9.08 12.03
C MET A 325 -11.37 -8.16 13.22
N GLU A 326 -12.02 -8.67 14.28
CA GLU A 326 -12.37 -7.89 15.50
C GLU A 326 -13.08 -6.55 15.16
N GLY A 327 -13.97 -6.59 14.17
CA GLY A 327 -14.70 -5.42 13.68
C GLY A 327 -13.86 -4.48 12.78
N LYS A 328 -12.60 -4.80 12.51
CA LYS A 328 -11.72 -3.97 11.66
C LYS A 328 -11.68 -4.51 10.22
N GLY A 329 -12.85 -4.58 9.62
CA GLY A 329 -13.08 -4.95 8.22
C GLY A 329 -14.45 -4.48 7.77
N VAL A 330 -14.66 -4.48 6.46
CA VAL A 330 -15.97 -4.23 5.84
C VAL A 330 -16.25 -5.36 4.87
N ALA A 331 -17.41 -6.03 4.98
CA ALA A 331 -17.77 -7.12 4.07
C ALA A 331 -17.73 -6.66 2.61
N ALA A 332 -17.00 -7.37 1.76
CA ALA A 332 -16.76 -6.96 0.38
C ALA A 332 -17.74 -7.61 -0.61
N SER A 333 -18.13 -6.85 -1.63
CA SER A 333 -18.99 -7.29 -2.74
C SER A 333 -18.29 -7.23 -4.11
N GLN A 334 -17.17 -6.51 -4.20
CA GLN A 334 -16.42 -6.23 -5.43
C GLN A 334 -14.96 -5.94 -5.11
N LEU A 335 -14.16 -5.52 -6.11
CA LEU A 335 -12.72 -5.36 -5.95
C LEU A 335 -12.26 -4.08 -5.23
N VAL A 336 -13.15 -3.08 -5.11
CA VAL A 336 -12.89 -1.85 -4.37
C VAL A 336 -14.12 -1.49 -3.54
N ASP A 337 -13.92 -0.76 -2.44
CA ASP A 337 -15.01 -0.24 -1.63
C ASP A 337 -15.88 0.75 -2.44
N VAL A 338 -17.14 0.92 -2.00
CA VAL A 338 -18.13 1.78 -2.69
C VAL A 338 -17.73 3.25 -2.77
N SER A 339 -16.74 3.69 -2.01
CA SER A 339 -16.19 5.06 -2.05
C SER A 339 -15.22 5.29 -3.22
N PHE A 340 -14.80 4.24 -3.93
CA PHE A 340 -13.84 4.34 -5.02
C PHE A 340 -14.52 4.44 -6.39
N TYR A 341 -13.86 5.12 -7.32
CA TYR A 341 -14.34 5.31 -8.69
C TYR A 341 -14.60 3.97 -9.40
N GLY A 342 -15.72 3.90 -10.13
CA GLY A 342 -16.12 2.72 -10.88
C GLY A 342 -16.74 1.61 -10.02
N SER A 343 -16.89 1.80 -8.69
CA SER A 343 -17.61 0.86 -7.84
C SER A 343 -19.11 0.88 -8.12
N SER A 344 -19.75 -0.29 -8.16
CA SER A 344 -21.21 -0.38 -8.34
C SER A 344 -21.94 -0.46 -6.99
N LYS A 345 -22.87 0.46 -6.76
CA LYS A 345 -23.75 0.45 -5.58
C LYS A 345 -24.80 -0.66 -5.61
N LYS A 346 -24.99 -1.32 -6.77
CA LYS A 346 -25.90 -2.47 -6.92
C LYS A 346 -25.31 -3.74 -6.33
N LEU A 347 -23.98 -3.88 -6.38
CA LEU A 347 -23.28 -5.04 -5.84
C LEU A 347 -23.33 -5.02 -4.32
N LYS A 348 -23.83 -6.09 -3.73
CA LYS A 348 -23.88 -6.33 -2.28
C LYS A 348 -23.11 -7.59 -1.95
N PRO A 349 -22.54 -7.71 -0.74
CA PRO A 349 -21.94 -8.96 -0.29
C PRO A 349 -22.94 -10.10 -0.45
N MET A 350 -22.47 -11.24 -0.98
CA MET A 350 -23.33 -12.41 -1.17
C MET A 350 -23.89 -12.87 0.18
N LYS A 351 -25.21 -13.08 0.22
CA LYS A 351 -25.92 -13.51 1.42
C LYS A 351 -25.38 -14.86 1.91
N TYR A 352 -25.14 -14.96 3.19
CA TYR A 352 -24.82 -16.23 3.83
C TYR A 352 -26.02 -17.15 3.83
N ASP A 353 -25.91 -18.28 3.13
CA ASP A 353 -26.95 -19.30 2.99
C ASP A 353 -26.30 -20.69 2.77
N PRO A 354 -25.91 -21.38 3.85
CA PRO A 354 -25.27 -22.69 3.73
C PRO A 354 -26.19 -23.78 3.20
N GLU A 355 -27.50 -23.69 3.42
CA GLU A 355 -28.45 -24.70 2.91
C GLU A 355 -28.66 -24.52 1.40
N GLY A 356 -28.80 -23.27 0.93
CA GLY A 356 -28.80 -22.98 -0.51
C GLY A 356 -27.48 -23.38 -1.17
N ALA A 357 -26.35 -23.21 -0.50
CA ALA A 357 -25.04 -23.65 -0.99
C ALA A 357 -24.95 -25.19 -1.17
N LYS A 358 -25.45 -25.97 -0.22
CA LYS A 358 -25.53 -27.45 -0.34
C LYS A 358 -26.37 -27.85 -1.54
N LYS A 359 -27.53 -27.21 -1.72
CA LYS A 359 -28.42 -27.48 -2.86
C LYS A 359 -27.71 -27.22 -4.19
N LEU A 360 -27.02 -26.07 -4.32
CA LEU A 360 -26.27 -25.77 -5.55
C LEU A 360 -25.11 -26.75 -5.79
N LEU A 361 -24.41 -27.22 -4.75
CA LEU A 361 -23.38 -28.25 -4.88
C LEU A 361 -23.98 -29.57 -5.38
N ALA A 362 -25.14 -29.98 -4.85
CA ALA A 362 -25.84 -31.20 -5.31
C ALA A 362 -26.29 -31.09 -6.77
N GLU A 363 -26.86 -29.95 -7.17
CA GLU A 363 -27.26 -29.66 -8.56
C GLU A 363 -26.05 -29.63 -9.52
N ALA A 364 -24.86 -29.24 -9.01
CA ALA A 364 -23.61 -29.27 -9.75
C ALA A 364 -22.94 -30.66 -9.83
N GLY A 365 -23.55 -31.70 -9.20
CA GLY A 365 -23.04 -33.07 -9.19
C GLY A 365 -22.17 -33.43 -7.99
N TYR A 366 -22.18 -32.61 -6.95
CA TYR A 366 -21.40 -32.81 -5.71
C TYR A 366 -22.29 -32.90 -4.45
N PRO A 367 -23.29 -33.81 -4.40
CA PRO A 367 -24.26 -33.89 -3.29
C PRO A 367 -23.58 -34.18 -1.93
N ASN A 368 -22.46 -34.89 -1.94
CA ASN A 368 -21.65 -35.18 -0.76
C ASN A 368 -20.44 -34.23 -0.56
N GLY A 369 -20.34 -33.18 -1.38
CA GLY A 369 -19.19 -32.30 -1.42
C GLY A 369 -17.93 -32.97 -2.02
N PHE A 370 -16.78 -32.40 -1.74
CA PHE A 370 -15.45 -32.88 -2.17
C PHE A 370 -14.38 -32.39 -1.19
N ALA A 371 -13.12 -32.80 -1.39
CA ALA A 371 -12.00 -32.32 -0.59
C ALA A 371 -11.14 -31.33 -1.39
N MET A 372 -10.62 -30.31 -0.71
CA MET A 372 -9.73 -29.29 -1.31
C MET A 372 -8.69 -28.78 -0.32
N THR A 373 -7.64 -28.12 -0.81
CA THR A 373 -6.69 -27.40 0.03
C THR A 373 -6.83 -25.90 -0.19
N ILE A 374 -7.00 -25.16 0.90
CA ILE A 374 -6.96 -23.69 0.93
C ILE A 374 -5.52 -23.25 1.11
N HIS A 375 -4.95 -22.60 0.10
CA HIS A 375 -3.61 -22.04 0.18
C HIS A 375 -3.65 -20.54 0.46
N GLY A 376 -2.74 -20.07 1.31
CA GLY A 376 -2.64 -18.64 1.67
C GLY A 376 -1.26 -18.27 2.23
N PRO A 377 -0.96 -16.96 2.33
CA PRO A 377 0.20 -16.51 3.07
C PRO A 377 -0.05 -16.60 4.58
N ASN A 378 1.03 -16.52 5.37
CA ASN A 378 0.95 -16.47 6.85
C ASN A 378 1.64 -15.24 7.46
N ASN A 379 2.07 -14.29 6.63
CA ASN A 379 2.77 -13.09 7.08
C ASN A 379 2.55 -11.90 6.12
N ARG A 380 1.40 -11.82 5.46
CA ARG A 380 1.13 -10.78 4.45
C ARG A 380 -0.08 -9.91 4.74
N TYR A 381 -1.19 -10.49 5.16
CA TYR A 381 -2.44 -9.81 5.42
C TYR A 381 -2.77 -9.85 6.91
N ILE A 382 -3.65 -8.95 7.35
CA ILE A 382 -4.13 -8.95 8.73
C ILE A 382 -4.88 -10.27 8.97
N ASN A 383 -4.44 -11.06 9.94
CA ASN A 383 -5.04 -12.33 10.36
C ASN A 383 -5.18 -13.39 9.24
N ASP A 384 -4.26 -13.41 8.27
CA ASP A 384 -4.34 -14.27 7.07
C ASP A 384 -4.50 -15.77 7.37
N VAL A 385 -3.79 -16.32 8.36
CA VAL A 385 -3.95 -17.71 8.78
C VAL A 385 -5.35 -17.96 9.37
N ALA A 386 -5.84 -17.06 10.22
CA ALA A 386 -7.16 -17.19 10.84
C ALA A 386 -8.29 -17.07 9.79
N ILE A 387 -8.11 -16.25 8.76
CA ILE A 387 -9.03 -16.16 7.61
C ILE A 387 -9.10 -17.54 6.91
N ALA A 388 -7.96 -18.14 6.54
CA ALA A 388 -7.92 -19.43 5.87
C ALA A 388 -8.57 -20.55 6.71
N GLN A 389 -8.30 -20.60 8.03
CA GLN A 389 -8.91 -21.55 8.96
C GLN A 389 -10.42 -21.35 9.08
N THR A 390 -10.89 -20.11 9.12
CA THR A 390 -12.32 -19.79 9.18
C THR A 390 -13.06 -20.20 7.91
N LEU A 391 -12.44 -20.00 6.74
CA LEU A 391 -12.98 -20.47 5.47
C LEU A 391 -13.15 -22.00 5.48
N ALA A 392 -12.17 -22.75 5.97
CA ALA A 392 -12.29 -24.20 6.10
C ALA A 392 -13.48 -24.62 7.00
N GLN A 393 -13.68 -23.90 8.12
CA GLN A 393 -14.83 -24.14 9.02
C GLN A 393 -16.18 -23.81 8.34
N PHE A 394 -16.25 -22.78 7.51
CA PHE A 394 -17.47 -22.48 6.75
C PHE A 394 -17.78 -23.58 5.72
N TYR A 395 -16.77 -24.05 5.02
CA TYR A 395 -16.92 -25.06 3.98
C TYR A 395 -17.27 -26.45 4.54
N SER A 396 -16.81 -26.81 5.72
CA SER A 396 -17.22 -28.06 6.37
C SER A 396 -18.73 -28.15 6.57
N ARG A 397 -19.41 -27.02 6.81
CA ARG A 397 -20.87 -26.95 6.98
C ARG A 397 -21.65 -27.30 5.71
N ILE A 398 -21.03 -27.17 4.54
CA ILE A 398 -21.65 -27.51 3.25
C ILE A 398 -21.09 -28.82 2.67
N GLY A 399 -20.41 -29.62 3.48
CA GLY A 399 -19.90 -30.94 3.09
C GLY A 399 -18.56 -30.93 2.36
N ILE A 400 -17.83 -29.82 2.33
CA ILE A 400 -16.50 -29.74 1.73
C ILE A 400 -15.43 -29.91 2.79
N ASP A 401 -14.51 -30.87 2.58
CA ASP A 401 -13.37 -31.14 3.46
C ASP A 401 -12.19 -30.23 3.01
N ALA A 402 -12.02 -29.11 3.69
CA ALA A 402 -10.99 -28.13 3.36
C ALA A 402 -9.78 -28.24 4.30
N LYS A 403 -8.63 -28.62 3.78
CA LYS A 403 -7.33 -28.51 4.47
C LYS A 403 -6.77 -27.10 4.30
N VAL A 404 -6.02 -26.64 5.27
CA VAL A 404 -5.37 -25.32 5.21
C VAL A 404 -3.86 -25.51 5.12
N ASP A 405 -3.25 -24.92 4.11
CA ASP A 405 -1.81 -24.88 3.90
C ASP A 405 -1.37 -23.43 3.72
N THR A 406 -0.74 -22.86 4.74
CA THR A 406 -0.25 -21.48 4.72
C THR A 406 1.27 -21.44 4.80
N MET A 407 1.86 -20.48 4.09
CA MET A 407 3.31 -20.38 3.96
C MET A 407 3.78 -18.92 3.91
N PRO A 408 5.08 -18.64 4.14
CA PRO A 408 5.61 -17.29 3.99
C PRO A 408 5.30 -16.69 2.63
N SER A 409 4.98 -15.40 2.59
CA SER A 409 4.48 -14.69 1.39
C SER A 409 5.44 -14.81 0.20
N SER A 410 6.75 -14.84 0.42
CA SER A 410 7.76 -15.02 -0.65
C SER A 410 7.62 -16.37 -1.36
N VAL A 411 7.37 -17.45 -0.60
CA VAL A 411 7.12 -18.78 -1.14
C VAL A 411 5.76 -18.84 -1.79
N TYR A 412 4.73 -18.33 -1.09
CA TYR A 412 3.35 -18.35 -1.55
C TYR A 412 3.18 -17.69 -2.92
N PHE A 413 3.64 -16.44 -3.10
CA PHE A 413 3.45 -15.73 -4.36
C PHE A 413 4.26 -16.33 -5.53
N THR A 414 5.43 -16.88 -5.25
CA THR A 414 6.21 -17.60 -6.27
C THR A 414 5.43 -18.80 -6.82
N ARG A 415 4.81 -19.59 -5.95
CA ARG A 415 4.01 -20.75 -6.32
C ARG A 415 2.65 -20.34 -6.91
N ALA A 416 1.96 -19.35 -6.32
CA ALA A 416 0.67 -18.86 -6.80
C ALA A 416 0.74 -18.17 -8.17
N SER A 417 1.92 -17.71 -8.59
CA SER A 417 2.15 -17.15 -9.94
C SER A 417 2.28 -18.22 -11.02
N LYS A 418 2.53 -19.46 -10.61
CA LYS A 418 2.39 -20.66 -11.43
C LYS A 418 1.02 -21.28 -11.13
N PRO A 419 0.38 -22.03 -12.03
CA PRO A 419 -0.94 -22.64 -11.78
C PRO A 419 -0.86 -23.86 -10.84
N GLU A 420 -0.10 -23.73 -9.72
CA GLU A 420 0.11 -24.83 -8.78
C GLU A 420 -1.07 -25.02 -7.81
N PHE A 421 -1.77 -23.93 -7.47
CA PHE A 421 -2.84 -23.97 -6.48
C PHE A 421 -4.23 -23.94 -7.14
N SER A 422 -5.18 -24.65 -6.55
CA SER A 422 -6.57 -24.65 -6.98
C SER A 422 -7.41 -23.59 -6.28
N TYR A 423 -7.15 -23.34 -5.00
CA TYR A 423 -7.85 -22.37 -4.16
C TYR A 423 -6.82 -21.46 -3.46
N MET A 424 -6.94 -20.17 -3.65
CA MET A 424 -5.96 -19.19 -3.20
C MET A 424 -6.61 -18.05 -2.43
N VAL A 425 -6.15 -17.80 -1.18
CA VAL A 425 -6.50 -16.60 -0.42
C VAL A 425 -5.52 -15.50 -0.77
N LEU A 426 -6.02 -14.38 -1.28
CA LEU A 426 -5.24 -13.29 -1.83
C LEU A 426 -5.78 -11.94 -1.36
N GLY A 427 -4.97 -10.90 -1.53
CA GLY A 427 -5.37 -9.52 -1.33
C GLY A 427 -4.84 -8.64 -2.45
N TRP A 428 -5.64 -7.66 -2.85
CA TRP A 428 -5.30 -6.68 -3.87
C TRP A 428 -5.54 -5.26 -3.35
N ALA A 429 -4.56 -4.39 -3.48
CA ALA A 429 -4.70 -2.97 -3.23
C ALA A 429 -4.80 -2.23 -4.57
N SER A 430 -5.86 -1.45 -4.77
CA SER A 430 -6.02 -0.62 -5.96
C SER A 430 -5.14 0.61 -5.85
N GLU A 431 -3.97 0.57 -6.48
CA GLU A 431 -3.01 1.67 -6.44
C GLU A 431 -3.50 2.92 -7.17
N SER A 432 -4.34 2.75 -8.19
CA SER A 432 -4.94 3.84 -8.97
C SER A 432 -6.19 4.45 -8.33
N GLY A 433 -6.72 3.87 -7.24
CA GLY A 433 -7.97 4.32 -6.64
C GLY A 433 -9.20 4.09 -7.51
N GLU A 434 -9.12 3.20 -8.51
CA GLU A 434 -10.26 2.88 -9.37
C GLU A 434 -10.44 1.38 -9.60
N GLN A 435 -11.67 0.97 -9.89
CA GLN A 435 -12.01 -0.43 -10.08
C GLN A 435 -11.55 -0.99 -11.43
N GLY A 436 -11.50 -0.17 -12.49
CA GLY A 436 -11.14 -0.62 -13.84
C GLY A 436 -9.74 -1.23 -13.91
N SER A 437 -8.76 -0.62 -13.25
CA SER A 437 -7.40 -1.17 -13.18
C SER A 437 -7.34 -2.50 -12.42
N SER A 438 -8.15 -2.65 -11.37
CA SER A 438 -8.27 -3.91 -10.62
C SER A 438 -8.92 -5.02 -11.44
N LEU A 439 -10.00 -4.69 -12.16
CA LEU A 439 -10.67 -5.62 -13.10
C LEU A 439 -9.70 -6.08 -14.19
N ARG A 440 -8.99 -5.15 -14.81
CA ARG A 440 -7.97 -5.44 -15.84
C ARG A 440 -6.91 -6.41 -15.32
N SER A 441 -6.38 -6.15 -14.14
CA SER A 441 -5.26 -6.94 -13.60
C SER A 441 -5.66 -8.32 -13.11
N LEU A 442 -6.85 -8.44 -12.45
CA LEU A 442 -7.25 -9.64 -11.72
C LEU A 442 -8.18 -10.55 -12.50
N LEU A 443 -9.02 -10.00 -13.41
CA LEU A 443 -10.14 -10.74 -14.00
C LEU A 443 -10.13 -10.77 -15.52
N ALA A 444 -9.48 -9.82 -16.22
CA ALA A 444 -9.37 -9.90 -17.67
C ALA A 444 -8.73 -11.23 -18.09
N THR A 445 -9.15 -11.78 -19.20
CA THR A 445 -8.52 -12.97 -19.78
C THR A 445 -7.00 -12.74 -19.90
N TYR A 446 -6.22 -13.74 -19.50
CA TYR A 446 -4.76 -13.65 -19.40
C TYR A 446 -4.13 -13.41 -20.76
N ASP A 447 -3.65 -12.19 -20.96
CA ASP A 447 -2.90 -11.74 -22.14
C ASP A 447 -1.78 -10.78 -21.69
N PRO A 448 -0.61 -11.31 -21.27
CA PRO A 448 0.48 -10.51 -20.75
C PRO A 448 1.12 -9.59 -21.81
N ALA A 449 0.98 -9.89 -23.09
CA ALA A 449 1.49 -9.06 -24.17
C ALA A 449 0.78 -7.70 -24.18
N ASN A 450 -0.53 -7.70 -23.92
CA ASN A 450 -1.37 -6.51 -23.85
C ASN A 450 -1.60 -6.00 -22.42
N GLY A 451 -0.93 -6.59 -21.41
CA GLY A 451 -1.06 -6.20 -20.00
C GLY A 451 -2.40 -6.56 -19.37
N MET A 452 -3.14 -7.49 -19.98
CA MET A 452 -4.43 -7.94 -19.49
C MET A 452 -4.29 -9.20 -18.62
N GLY A 453 -5.01 -9.25 -17.50
CA GLY A 453 -5.06 -10.42 -16.63
C GLY A 453 -3.72 -10.86 -16.03
N VAL A 454 -2.72 -9.97 -15.95
CA VAL A 454 -1.35 -10.33 -15.52
C VAL A 454 -1.27 -10.91 -14.12
N THR A 455 -2.24 -10.61 -13.27
CA THR A 455 -2.40 -11.16 -11.93
C THR A 455 -3.66 -12.02 -11.77
N ASN A 456 -4.29 -12.38 -12.87
CA ASN A 456 -5.41 -13.34 -12.91
C ASN A 456 -4.90 -14.77 -12.68
N ARG A 457 -4.55 -15.08 -11.43
CA ARG A 457 -4.02 -16.39 -11.02
C ARG A 457 -5.04 -17.51 -11.15
N GLY A 458 -6.32 -17.19 -11.07
CA GLY A 458 -7.43 -18.12 -11.28
C GLY A 458 -7.69 -18.46 -12.74
N ARG A 459 -7.10 -17.70 -13.67
CA ARG A 459 -7.33 -17.84 -15.13
C ARG A 459 -8.82 -17.78 -15.50
N TYR A 460 -9.59 -16.98 -14.78
CA TYR A 460 -10.94 -16.62 -15.20
C TYR A 460 -10.91 -16.06 -16.62
N SER A 461 -11.90 -16.37 -17.42
CA SER A 461 -12.07 -15.85 -18.78
C SER A 461 -13.56 -15.80 -19.12
N ASN A 462 -14.02 -14.62 -19.53
CA ASN A 462 -15.40 -14.39 -19.94
C ASN A 462 -15.44 -13.33 -21.06
N PRO A 463 -15.74 -13.72 -22.31
CA PRO A 463 -15.70 -12.77 -23.43
C PRO A 463 -16.66 -11.58 -23.30
N ILE A 464 -17.79 -11.74 -22.59
CA ILE A 464 -18.75 -10.65 -22.38
C ILE A 464 -18.16 -9.62 -21.41
N PHE A 465 -17.52 -10.10 -20.34
CA PHE A 465 -16.79 -9.25 -19.41
C PHE A 465 -15.62 -8.54 -20.07
N ASP A 466 -14.78 -9.28 -20.82
CA ASP A 466 -13.61 -8.71 -21.49
C ASP A 466 -14.00 -7.62 -22.47
N LYS A 467 -15.07 -7.82 -23.26
CA LYS A 467 -15.59 -6.81 -24.17
C LYS A 467 -16.02 -5.55 -23.40
N ALA A 468 -16.83 -5.69 -22.36
CA ALA A 468 -17.31 -4.55 -21.57
C ALA A 468 -16.16 -3.80 -20.90
N LEU A 469 -15.16 -4.50 -20.38
CA LEU A 469 -13.97 -3.91 -19.77
C LEU A 469 -13.11 -3.18 -20.81
N ASN A 470 -12.82 -3.80 -21.96
CA ASN A 470 -11.99 -3.20 -23.00
C ASN A 470 -12.59 -1.89 -23.54
N GLU A 471 -13.91 -1.88 -23.76
CA GLU A 471 -14.62 -0.64 -24.15
C GLU A 471 -14.50 0.44 -23.07
N ALA A 472 -14.60 0.08 -21.79
CA ALA A 472 -14.42 1.03 -20.68
C ALA A 472 -13.00 1.60 -20.62
N LEU A 473 -11.97 0.76 -20.81
CA LEU A 473 -10.56 1.16 -20.70
C LEU A 473 -10.11 2.15 -21.79
N VAL A 474 -10.80 2.20 -22.93
CA VAL A 474 -10.50 3.15 -24.02
C VAL A 474 -11.46 4.34 -24.05
N THR A 475 -12.44 4.41 -23.16
CA THR A 475 -13.42 5.51 -23.09
C THR A 475 -12.84 6.68 -22.30
N MET A 476 -12.61 7.83 -22.96
CA MET A 476 -12.00 9.03 -22.37
C MET A 476 -12.98 9.86 -21.52
N ASP A 477 -14.29 9.80 -21.81
CA ASP A 477 -15.31 10.44 -20.96
C ASP A 477 -15.42 9.75 -19.61
N ASN A 478 -15.02 10.42 -18.52
CA ASN A 478 -14.95 9.85 -17.19
C ASN A 478 -16.30 9.36 -16.66
N LYS A 479 -17.42 10.08 -16.93
CA LYS A 479 -18.74 9.70 -16.42
C LYS A 479 -19.28 8.48 -17.16
N LYS A 480 -19.12 8.45 -18.48
CA LYS A 480 -19.49 7.30 -19.32
C LYS A 480 -18.65 6.09 -18.94
N ARG A 481 -17.33 6.27 -18.81
CA ARG A 481 -16.37 5.24 -18.40
C ARG A 481 -16.72 4.63 -17.04
N GLU A 482 -17.07 5.47 -16.04
CA GLU A 482 -17.46 4.99 -14.73
C GLU A 482 -18.64 4.00 -14.81
N GLY A 483 -19.70 4.36 -15.55
CA GLY A 483 -20.85 3.46 -15.75
C GLY A 483 -20.48 2.16 -16.48
N MET A 484 -19.54 2.21 -17.42
CA MET A 484 -19.05 1.02 -18.15
C MET A 484 -18.22 0.10 -17.24
N ILE A 485 -17.35 0.68 -16.37
CA ILE A 485 -16.60 -0.08 -15.36
C ILE A 485 -17.55 -0.75 -14.37
N GLN A 486 -18.56 -0.03 -13.89
CA GLN A 486 -19.61 -0.58 -13.02
C GLN A 486 -20.28 -1.79 -13.67
N LYS A 487 -20.63 -1.68 -14.96
CA LYS A 487 -21.26 -2.78 -15.71
C LYS A 487 -20.33 -3.98 -15.86
N ALA A 488 -19.06 -3.76 -16.19
CA ALA A 488 -18.06 -4.82 -16.26
C ALA A 488 -17.90 -5.54 -14.90
N ALA A 489 -17.86 -4.79 -13.79
CA ALA A 489 -17.81 -5.35 -12.45
C ALA A 489 -19.05 -6.19 -12.13
N GLU A 490 -20.26 -5.70 -12.49
CA GLU A 490 -21.51 -6.44 -12.28
C GLU A 490 -21.48 -7.79 -13.02
N ILE A 491 -21.03 -7.82 -14.27
CA ILE A 491 -20.89 -9.06 -15.07
C ILE A 491 -19.95 -10.06 -14.37
N ALA A 492 -18.76 -9.59 -13.97
CA ALA A 492 -17.76 -10.46 -13.35
C ALA A 492 -18.21 -10.99 -11.97
N MET A 493 -18.87 -10.17 -11.16
CA MET A 493 -19.35 -10.59 -9.84
C MET A 493 -20.57 -11.49 -9.91
N ASP A 494 -21.45 -11.31 -10.89
CA ASP A 494 -22.59 -12.22 -11.14
C ASP A 494 -22.11 -13.62 -11.57
N ASP A 495 -21.06 -13.69 -12.40
CA ASP A 495 -20.37 -14.93 -12.77
C ASP A 495 -19.44 -15.49 -11.67
N VAL A 496 -19.37 -14.84 -10.51
CA VAL A 496 -18.49 -15.23 -9.41
C VAL A 496 -17.05 -15.47 -9.90
N ALA A 497 -16.51 -14.52 -10.66
CA ALA A 497 -15.16 -14.59 -11.23
C ALA A 497 -14.09 -14.81 -10.16
N LEU A 498 -14.30 -14.21 -8.99
CA LEU A 498 -13.60 -14.44 -7.72
C LEU A 498 -14.58 -14.24 -6.56
N ILE A 499 -14.16 -14.56 -5.33
CA ILE A 499 -15.01 -14.41 -4.14
C ILE A 499 -14.43 -13.32 -3.25
N PRO A 500 -14.99 -12.09 -3.22
CA PRO A 500 -14.60 -11.06 -2.28
C PRO A 500 -14.97 -11.48 -0.85
N LEU A 501 -14.07 -11.21 0.11
CA LEU A 501 -14.28 -11.51 1.53
C LEU A 501 -14.58 -10.21 2.31
N HIS A 502 -13.57 -9.36 2.45
CA HIS A 502 -13.70 -8.09 3.15
C HIS A 502 -12.67 -7.07 2.63
N TYR A 503 -12.96 -5.79 2.82
CA TYR A 503 -11.96 -4.73 2.74
C TYR A 503 -11.25 -4.63 4.09
N GLU A 504 -9.93 -4.56 4.08
CA GLU A 504 -9.16 -4.31 5.31
C GLU A 504 -9.46 -2.91 5.86
N VAL A 505 -9.47 -2.77 7.17
CA VAL A 505 -9.43 -1.48 7.84
C VAL A 505 -8.04 -1.28 8.40
N SER A 506 -7.33 -0.29 7.87
CA SER A 506 -6.03 0.11 8.41
C SER A 506 -6.24 0.88 9.71
N THR A 507 -5.48 0.51 10.75
CA THR A 507 -5.49 1.16 12.06
C THR A 507 -4.10 1.68 12.38
N TRP A 508 -4.03 2.97 12.70
CA TRP A 508 -2.82 3.63 13.21
C TRP A 508 -3.01 3.98 14.67
N ALA A 509 -1.95 3.92 15.44
CA ALA A 509 -1.93 4.44 16.80
C ALA A 509 -0.85 5.50 16.92
N THR A 510 -1.19 6.61 17.55
CA THR A 510 -0.31 7.75 17.82
C THR A 510 -0.32 8.09 19.30
N THR A 511 0.73 8.77 19.78
CA THR A 511 0.60 9.49 21.04
C THR A 511 -0.52 10.53 20.93
N LYS A 512 -1.24 10.79 22.02
CA LYS A 512 -2.44 11.66 22.01
C LYS A 512 -2.15 13.10 21.57
N ALA A 513 -0.91 13.56 21.73
CA ALA A 513 -0.47 14.87 21.28
C ALA A 513 -0.38 15.00 19.74
N LEU A 514 -0.40 13.87 19.02
CA LEU A 514 -0.31 13.83 17.56
C LEU A 514 -1.69 13.70 16.93
N LYS A 515 -2.02 14.61 16.02
CA LYS A 515 -3.18 14.50 15.15
C LYS A 515 -2.76 13.87 13.82
N TYR A 516 -3.32 12.71 13.49
CA TYR A 516 -3.06 12.00 12.24
C TYR A 516 -4.33 11.90 11.40
N THR A 517 -4.24 12.22 10.12
CA THR A 517 -5.33 12.01 9.14
C THR A 517 -5.05 10.75 8.34
N PRO A 518 -5.83 9.68 8.55
CA PRO A 518 -5.62 8.41 7.87
C PRO A 518 -5.93 8.49 6.37
N ARG A 519 -5.23 7.69 5.57
CA ARG A 519 -5.39 7.58 4.13
C ARG A 519 -5.93 6.19 3.74
N HIS A 520 -6.63 6.08 2.61
CA HIS A 520 -7.14 4.79 2.09
C HIS A 520 -6.02 3.79 1.73
N ARG A 521 -4.84 4.26 1.45
CA ARG A 521 -3.69 3.41 1.19
C ARG A 521 -3.19 2.81 2.51
N ALA A 522 -3.06 1.48 2.57
CA ALA A 522 -2.65 0.75 3.78
C ALA A 522 -1.29 1.20 4.35
N VAL A 523 -0.46 1.86 3.55
CA VAL A 523 0.84 2.40 3.95
C VAL A 523 0.95 3.81 3.40
N SER A 524 0.53 4.81 4.15
CA SER A 524 0.81 6.22 3.85
C SER A 524 1.13 6.96 5.13
N THR A 525 2.36 7.38 5.22
CA THR A 525 2.94 8.06 6.36
C THR A 525 3.24 9.53 6.06
N ARG A 526 2.31 10.28 5.44
CA ARG A 526 2.34 11.72 5.63
C ARG A 526 1.55 12.05 6.88
N PRO A 527 2.20 12.29 8.02
CA PRO A 527 1.51 12.96 9.10
C PRO A 527 1.22 14.39 8.65
N HIS A 528 0.01 14.70 8.27
CA HIS A 528 -0.47 16.07 8.38
C HIS A 528 -0.75 16.29 9.87
N SER A 529 0.29 16.52 10.62
CA SER A 529 0.18 16.83 12.03
C SER A 529 0.20 18.33 12.18
N SER A 530 -0.94 18.90 12.54
CA SER A 530 -0.90 20.10 13.34
C SER A 530 -0.50 19.65 14.75
N VAL A 531 0.72 19.93 15.18
CA VAL A 531 1.05 19.95 16.59
C VAL A 531 0.18 21.05 17.18
N SER A 532 -0.81 20.71 18.01
CA SER A 532 -1.40 21.70 18.90
C SER A 532 -0.27 22.13 19.83
N GLY A 533 0.35 23.27 19.54
CA GLY A 533 1.35 23.85 20.39
C GLY A 533 0.79 23.92 21.81
N ARG A 534 1.58 23.55 22.81
CA ARG A 534 1.35 23.99 24.18
C ARG A 534 1.15 25.49 24.10
N GLN A 535 -0.03 25.96 24.45
CA GLN A 535 -0.29 27.40 24.63
C GLN A 535 0.79 27.96 25.55
N ARG A 536 1.69 28.75 24.99
CA ARG A 536 2.33 29.77 25.80
C ARG A 536 1.28 30.83 26.06
N GLN A 537 0.88 31.01 27.29
CA GLN A 537 0.44 32.31 27.77
C GLN A 537 1.58 33.26 27.51
N ASP A 538 1.44 34.10 26.48
CA ASP A 538 1.97 35.47 26.40
C ASP A 538 1.80 35.97 24.96
N GLY A 539 1.03 37.08 24.85
CA GLY A 539 1.16 38.10 23.81
C GLY A 539 0.59 37.78 22.41
N ALA A 540 -0.63 38.28 22.17
CA ALA A 540 -1.22 38.40 20.84
C ALA A 540 -0.37 39.31 19.95
N VAL A 541 -0.01 38.82 18.74
CA VAL A 541 0.32 39.65 17.57
C VAL A 541 -0.53 39.18 16.42
N ALA A 542 -1.44 40.03 15.97
CA ALA A 542 -2.22 39.87 14.75
C ALA A 542 -1.27 40.05 13.55
N VAL A 543 -1.34 39.14 12.57
CA VAL A 543 -0.75 39.38 11.25
C VAL A 543 -1.82 39.15 10.21
N ASP A 544 -2.05 40.20 9.42
CA ASP A 544 -3.01 40.29 8.33
C ASP A 544 -2.82 39.24 7.23
N ALA A 545 -3.94 38.74 6.73
CA ALA A 545 -4.01 37.78 5.64
C ALA A 545 -3.81 38.44 4.27
N LEU A 546 -2.91 37.90 3.47
CA LEU A 546 -2.88 38.09 2.01
C LEU A 546 -3.44 36.84 1.30
N PRO A 547 -4.12 36.99 0.15
CA PRO A 547 -4.90 35.92 -0.45
C PRO A 547 -4.01 34.88 -1.14
N VAL A 548 -4.21 33.62 -0.78
CA VAL A 548 -3.53 32.48 -1.39
C VAL A 548 -4.49 31.79 -2.37
N SER A 549 -4.04 31.70 -3.60
CA SER A 549 -4.65 30.90 -4.66
C SER A 549 -4.83 29.45 -4.26
N GLN A 550 -5.96 28.89 -4.62
CA GLN A 550 -6.49 27.58 -4.29
C GLN A 550 -5.46 26.43 -4.39
N GLY A 551 -5.09 25.88 -3.25
CA GLY A 551 -4.37 24.64 -3.06
C GLY A 551 -4.58 24.19 -1.64
N LEU A 552 -5.51 23.25 -1.44
CA LEU A 552 -5.76 22.42 -0.24
C LEU A 552 -5.43 23.07 1.12
N ARG A 553 -6.35 23.85 1.64
CA ARG A 553 -6.38 24.21 3.06
C ARG A 553 -7.37 23.32 3.81
N PHE A 554 -6.87 22.64 4.82
CA PHE A 554 -7.73 22.05 5.84
C PHE A 554 -8.16 23.14 6.82
N GLN A 555 -9.47 23.36 6.93
CA GLN A 555 -10.06 24.18 8.00
C GLN A 555 -9.93 23.44 9.34
N ALA A 556 -9.26 24.05 10.28
CA ALA A 556 -9.38 23.72 11.69
C ALA A 556 -10.66 24.38 12.21
N ALA A 557 -11.69 23.59 12.46
CA ALA A 557 -12.85 24.06 13.23
C ALA A 557 -12.46 24.10 14.72
N VAL A 558 -12.23 25.29 15.23
CA VAL A 558 -12.17 25.56 16.67
C VAL A 558 -13.61 25.78 17.13
N HIS A 559 -14.19 24.81 17.84
CA HIS A 559 -15.34 25.06 18.70
C HIS A 559 -14.83 25.27 20.12
N ALA A 560 -14.85 26.52 20.55
CA ALA A 560 -14.75 26.89 21.95
C ALA A 560 -16.16 26.91 22.52
N GLU A 561 -16.55 25.91 23.29
CA GLU A 561 -17.65 26.03 24.23
C GLU A 561 -17.09 26.37 25.61
N ARG A 562 -17.44 27.57 26.05
CA ARG A 562 -17.43 27.98 27.47
C ARG A 562 -18.55 27.26 28.18
N ILE A 563 -18.23 26.53 29.24
CA ILE A 563 -19.17 26.28 30.34
C ILE A 563 -18.43 26.60 31.65
N LEU A 564 -19.13 27.37 32.45
CA LEU A 564 -18.86 27.89 33.79
C LEU A 564 -18.16 26.92 34.75
#